data_d2c092272606bd609b62a2560eb3e14e
#
_entry.id   d2c092272606bd609b62a2560eb3e14e
#
_cell.length_a   1.000
_cell.length_b   1.000
_cell.length_c   1.000
_cell.angle_alpha   90.00
_cell.angle_beta   90.00
_cell.angle_gamma   90.00
#
_symmetry.space_group_name_H-M   'P 1'
#
loop_
_entity.id
_entity.type
_entity.pdbx_description
1 polymer ?
#
loop_
_entity_poly.entity_id
_entity_poly.type
_entity_poly.pdbx_seq_one_letter_code
_entity_poly.pdbx_strand_id
1 'polypeptide(L)'
;MVNSMRIMDSPSLDEKFHAVLFDLDGVLTPTALIHMRAWQEMFNEELSRHQGQNPYTDEDYFAYVDGKPRYDGVRDFFASRGITLPEGDPSDGPAAQTICGLGNRKNDLFNTVLARDGIRPYPGSRRWVDRLHESGMAMAVVSSSRNAAAVLKAAGMVEDFSVLVDGNRSKAERLPGKPAPDTYLRGAELLGVPAEQCVVVEDAVSGVRAGAAGGFGMVLGVNRGVGADRLREAGADRVVDDLDEMVEEMA
;
A
#
# COMPACT_ATOMS: atom_id res chain seq x y z
N MET A 1 -0.48 0.05 -56.07
CA MET A 1 -0.15 -0.86 -54.96
C MET A 1 0.11 -0.03 -53.74
N VAL A 2 -0.88 0.10 -52.88
CA VAL A 2 -0.76 0.87 -51.61
C VAL A 2 -0.27 -0.10 -50.57
N ASN A 3 0.96 0.13 -50.09
CA ASN A 3 1.60 -0.68 -49.06
C ASN A 3 0.92 -0.34 -47.73
N SER A 4 0.01 -1.19 -47.28
CA SER A 4 -0.60 -1.11 -45.95
C SER A 4 0.48 -1.45 -44.92
N MET A 5 1.08 -0.42 -44.35
CA MET A 5 1.92 -0.53 -43.19
C MET A 5 1.01 -1.00 -42.03
N ARG A 6 1.08 -2.29 -41.64
CA ARG A 6 0.53 -2.75 -40.37
C ARG A 6 1.24 -1.96 -39.28
N ILE A 7 0.50 -1.12 -38.60
CA ILE A 7 0.88 -0.60 -37.30
C ILE A 7 0.99 -1.87 -36.42
N MET A 8 2.19 -2.20 -35.97
CA MET A 8 2.38 -3.25 -34.96
C MET A 8 1.77 -2.68 -33.69
N ASP A 9 0.59 -3.17 -33.32
CA ASP A 9 -0.01 -2.88 -32.03
C ASP A 9 1.00 -3.26 -30.96
N SER A 10 1.23 -2.37 -30.00
CA SER A 10 2.04 -2.69 -28.82
C SER A 10 1.40 -3.90 -28.13
N PRO A 11 2.20 -4.87 -27.64
CA PRO A 11 1.64 -6.04 -26.97
C PRO A 11 0.77 -5.61 -25.81
N SER A 12 -0.38 -6.27 -25.66
CA SER A 12 -1.29 -6.03 -24.54
C SER A 12 -0.60 -6.35 -23.20
N LEU A 13 -1.17 -5.84 -22.10
CA LEU A 13 -0.57 -6.00 -20.77
C LEU A 13 -0.39 -7.49 -20.40
N ASP A 14 -1.37 -8.33 -20.73
CA ASP A 14 -1.40 -9.76 -20.47
C ASP A 14 -0.48 -10.58 -21.40
N GLU A 15 -0.08 -10.04 -22.56
CA GLU A 15 0.96 -10.62 -23.40
C GLU A 15 2.37 -10.38 -22.84
N LYS A 16 2.56 -9.29 -22.09
CA LYS A 16 3.86 -8.88 -21.58
C LYS A 16 4.11 -9.32 -20.15
N PHE A 17 3.09 -9.34 -19.31
CA PHE A 17 3.19 -9.63 -17.88
C PHE A 17 2.35 -10.85 -17.50
N HIS A 18 2.81 -11.56 -16.46
CA HIS A 18 2.19 -12.78 -15.98
C HIS A 18 1.64 -12.68 -14.55
N ALA A 19 1.98 -11.62 -13.84
CA ALA A 19 1.47 -11.35 -12.50
C ALA A 19 1.32 -9.86 -12.21
N VAL A 20 0.38 -9.54 -11.32
CA VAL A 20 0.19 -8.20 -10.75
C VAL A 20 0.25 -8.29 -9.23
N LEU A 21 1.11 -7.46 -8.63
CA LEU A 21 1.28 -7.34 -7.19
C LEU A 21 0.73 -5.98 -6.74
N PHE A 22 -0.35 -6.02 -5.98
CA PHE A 22 -1.06 -4.83 -5.53
C PHE A 22 -0.65 -4.45 -4.11
N ASP A 23 -0.38 -3.17 -3.86
CA ASP A 23 -0.63 -2.66 -2.53
C ASP A 23 -2.14 -2.69 -2.21
N LEU A 24 -2.48 -2.58 -0.94
CA LEU A 24 -3.87 -2.65 -0.48
C LEU A 24 -4.46 -1.27 -0.22
N ASP A 25 -3.80 -0.51 0.66
CA ASP A 25 -4.32 0.72 1.20
C ASP A 25 -4.13 1.88 0.21
N GLY A 26 -5.22 2.41 -0.35
CA GLY A 26 -5.16 3.44 -1.40
C GLY A 26 -5.13 2.86 -2.83
N VAL A 27 -4.80 1.59 -3.00
CA VAL A 27 -4.82 0.91 -4.32
C VAL A 27 -6.09 0.09 -4.50
N LEU A 28 -6.30 -0.94 -3.68
CA LEU A 28 -7.50 -1.79 -3.77
C LEU A 28 -8.67 -1.22 -2.97
N THR A 29 -8.38 -0.64 -1.81
CA THR A 29 -9.40 -0.17 -0.86
C THR A 29 -9.07 1.24 -0.35
N PRO A 30 -10.10 2.08 -0.05
CA PRO A 30 -9.91 3.42 0.51
C PRO A 30 -9.55 3.38 2.01
N THR A 31 -8.86 2.35 2.48
CA THR A 31 -8.41 2.21 3.87
C THR A 31 -7.44 3.30 4.28
N ALA A 32 -6.72 3.92 3.34
CA ALA A 32 -5.87 5.08 3.61
C ALA A 32 -6.63 6.16 4.39
N LEU A 33 -7.90 6.44 4.05
CA LEU A 33 -8.72 7.42 4.77
C LEU A 33 -9.01 6.98 6.21
N ILE A 34 -9.25 5.68 6.44
CA ILE A 34 -9.45 5.12 7.80
C ILE A 34 -8.13 5.18 8.57
N HIS A 35 -7.02 4.85 7.92
CA HIS A 35 -5.69 4.97 8.51
C HIS A 35 -5.37 6.41 8.89
N MET A 36 -5.59 7.38 7.99
CA MET A 36 -5.38 8.81 8.26
C MET A 36 -6.16 9.29 9.49
N ARG A 37 -7.46 8.95 9.57
CA ARG A 37 -8.32 9.30 10.72
C ARG A 37 -7.82 8.67 12.01
N ALA A 38 -7.47 7.39 12.00
CA ALA A 38 -6.97 6.70 13.19
C ALA A 38 -5.61 7.27 13.66
N TRP A 39 -4.74 7.67 12.74
CA TRP A 39 -3.50 8.37 13.04
C TRP A 39 -3.75 9.75 13.61
N GLN A 40 -4.62 10.54 12.99
CA GLN A 40 -4.97 11.89 13.42
C GLN A 40 -5.55 11.89 14.85
N GLU A 41 -6.46 10.97 15.14
CA GLU A 41 -7.07 10.86 16.47
C GLU A 41 -6.01 10.50 17.51
N MET A 42 -5.21 9.46 17.27
CA MET A 42 -4.17 9.00 18.20
C MET A 42 -3.10 10.07 18.41
N PHE A 43 -2.57 10.68 17.34
CA PHE A 43 -1.52 11.69 17.47
C PHE A 43 -2.02 12.96 18.15
N ASN A 44 -3.20 13.45 17.83
CA ASN A 44 -3.75 14.64 18.47
C ASN A 44 -4.06 14.43 19.96
N GLU A 45 -4.55 13.24 20.33
CA GLU A 45 -4.71 12.88 21.74
C GLU A 45 -3.36 12.93 22.47
N GLU A 46 -2.31 12.36 21.90
CA GLU A 46 -0.99 12.39 22.53
C GLU A 46 -0.36 13.79 22.54
N LEU A 47 -0.43 14.53 21.42
CA LEU A 47 0.09 15.92 21.33
C LEU A 47 -0.56 16.85 22.36
N SER A 48 -1.83 16.61 22.72
CA SER A 48 -2.51 17.42 23.75
C SER A 48 -1.84 17.36 25.13
N ARG A 49 -0.99 16.37 25.37
CA ARG A 49 -0.21 16.19 26.60
C ARG A 49 1.12 16.95 26.57
N HIS A 50 1.50 17.47 25.39
CA HIS A 50 2.76 18.19 25.16
C HIS A 50 2.47 19.66 24.85
N GLN A 51 2.90 20.58 25.73
CA GLN A 51 2.64 22.02 25.56
C GLN A 51 3.34 22.56 24.30
N GLY A 52 2.65 23.46 23.59
CA GLY A 52 3.21 24.16 22.44
C GLY A 52 3.26 23.36 21.14
N GLN A 53 2.68 22.16 21.10
CA GLN A 53 2.59 21.37 19.88
C GLN A 53 1.39 21.79 19.01
N ASN A 54 1.63 21.90 17.69
CA ASN A 54 0.56 22.07 16.72
C ASN A 54 -0.17 20.72 16.47
N PRO A 55 -1.46 20.75 16.11
CA PRO A 55 -2.17 19.54 15.71
C PRO A 55 -1.47 18.77 14.57
N TYR A 56 -1.74 17.48 14.50
CA TYR A 56 -1.33 16.62 13.40
C TYR A 56 -2.11 16.97 12.12
N THR A 57 -1.45 16.97 10.97
CA THR A 57 -2.00 17.35 9.67
C THR A 57 -1.88 16.24 8.62
N ASP A 58 -2.55 16.42 7.48
CA ASP A 58 -2.40 15.50 6.34
C ASP A 58 -0.98 15.52 5.76
N GLU A 59 -0.28 16.67 5.81
CA GLU A 59 1.12 16.77 5.40
C GLU A 59 2.03 15.92 6.30
N ASP A 60 1.75 15.88 7.61
CA ASP A 60 2.47 15.00 8.54
C ASP A 60 2.27 13.52 8.18
N TYR A 61 1.05 13.14 7.75
CA TYR A 61 0.77 11.79 7.29
C TYR A 61 1.70 11.38 6.14
N PHE A 62 1.71 12.15 5.08
CA PHE A 62 2.52 11.86 3.89
C PHE A 62 4.03 11.95 4.16
N ALA A 63 4.45 12.81 5.09
CA ALA A 63 5.87 12.98 5.40
C ALA A 63 6.45 11.88 6.28
N TYR A 64 5.69 11.40 7.27
CA TYR A 64 6.25 10.59 8.35
C TYR A 64 5.64 9.19 8.49
N VAL A 65 4.45 8.95 7.96
CA VAL A 65 3.64 7.76 8.29
C VAL A 65 3.32 6.90 7.08
N ASP A 66 2.97 7.53 5.97
CA ASP A 66 2.46 6.87 4.78
C ASP A 66 3.41 5.78 4.26
N GLY A 67 2.84 4.59 4.00
CA GLY A 67 3.57 3.42 3.50
C GLY A 67 4.58 2.79 4.48
N LYS A 68 4.75 3.33 5.70
CA LYS A 68 5.71 2.82 6.69
C LYS A 68 5.12 1.78 7.64
N PRO A 69 5.96 0.91 8.21
CA PRO A 69 5.58 0.09 9.35
C PRO A 69 5.10 0.97 10.52
N ARG A 70 4.07 0.51 11.22
CA ARG A 70 3.35 1.28 12.24
C ARG A 70 4.24 1.97 13.26
N TYR A 71 5.17 1.25 13.86
CA TYR A 71 6.02 1.80 14.93
C TYR A 71 7.05 2.78 14.40
N ASP A 72 7.50 2.59 13.15
CA ASP A 72 8.39 3.53 12.48
C ASP A 72 7.67 4.86 12.21
N GLY A 73 6.41 4.82 11.77
CA GLY A 73 5.60 6.01 11.60
C GLY A 73 5.41 6.78 12.91
N VAL A 74 5.14 6.10 14.03
CA VAL A 74 5.04 6.75 15.35
C VAL A 74 6.37 7.40 15.73
N ARG A 75 7.47 6.68 15.58
CA ARG A 75 8.83 7.15 15.93
C ARG A 75 9.20 8.38 15.11
N ASP A 76 9.06 8.30 13.79
CA ASP A 76 9.47 9.37 12.87
C ASP A 76 8.65 10.63 13.09
N PHE A 77 7.33 10.50 13.31
CA PHE A 77 6.48 11.65 13.60
C PHE A 77 6.88 12.34 14.89
N PHE A 78 7.00 11.63 16.02
CA PHE A 78 7.38 12.27 17.29
C PHE A 78 8.80 12.83 17.25
N ALA A 79 9.74 12.17 16.57
CA ALA A 79 11.08 12.70 16.35
C ALA A 79 11.05 14.05 15.60
N SER A 80 10.17 14.19 14.59
CA SER A 80 9.99 15.45 13.86
C SER A 80 9.46 16.59 14.72
N ARG A 81 8.77 16.25 15.82
CA ARG A 81 8.22 17.20 16.82
C ARG A 81 9.16 17.42 18.00
N GLY A 82 10.37 16.85 17.99
CA GLY A 82 11.31 16.93 19.10
C GLY A 82 10.86 16.18 20.36
N ILE A 83 9.90 15.26 20.23
CA ILE A 83 9.37 14.45 21.33
C ILE A 83 10.05 13.09 21.31
N THR A 84 10.64 12.69 22.43
CA THR A 84 11.23 11.38 22.60
C THR A 84 10.34 10.53 23.51
N LEU A 85 9.95 9.35 23.01
CA LEU A 85 9.18 8.37 23.75
C LEU A 85 9.99 7.09 23.91
N PRO A 86 9.79 6.33 25.00
CA PRO A 86 10.34 4.98 25.11
C PRO A 86 9.84 4.10 23.95
N GLU A 87 10.69 3.19 23.47
CA GLU A 87 10.30 2.26 22.41
C GLU A 87 9.13 1.36 22.84
N GLY A 88 9.23 0.82 24.03
CA GLY A 88 8.26 -0.15 24.56
C GLY A 88 8.42 -1.53 23.92
N ASP A 89 7.43 -2.38 24.16
CA ASP A 89 7.34 -3.73 23.62
C ASP A 89 6.11 -3.86 22.71
N PRO A 90 6.19 -4.62 21.60
CA PRO A 90 5.03 -4.86 20.73
C PRO A 90 3.77 -5.42 21.42
N SER A 91 3.92 -5.96 22.64
CA SER A 91 2.82 -6.41 23.52
C SER A 91 2.26 -5.31 24.42
N ASP A 92 2.80 -4.10 24.39
CA ASP A 92 2.29 -2.98 25.21
C ASP A 92 0.81 -2.72 24.91
N GLY A 93 0.04 -2.56 25.98
CA GLY A 93 -1.37 -2.17 25.84
C GLY A 93 -1.52 -0.78 25.22
N PRO A 94 -2.69 -0.45 24.66
CA PRO A 94 -2.94 0.83 23.97
C PRO A 94 -2.90 2.05 24.90
N ALA A 95 -2.89 1.87 26.21
CA ALA A 95 -2.76 2.94 27.18
C ALA A 95 -1.29 3.29 27.49
N ALA A 96 -0.33 2.45 27.09
CA ALA A 96 1.09 2.68 27.35
C ALA A 96 1.62 3.88 26.55
N GLN A 97 2.42 4.71 27.21
CA GLN A 97 3.04 5.93 26.62
C GLN A 97 4.39 5.55 25.99
N THR A 98 4.36 4.62 25.05
CA THR A 98 5.51 4.11 24.30
C THR A 98 5.22 4.14 22.82
N ILE A 99 6.23 4.07 21.97
CA ILE A 99 6.08 3.95 20.51
C ILE A 99 5.16 2.76 20.17
N CYS A 100 5.40 1.62 20.80
CA CYS A 100 4.58 0.42 20.58
C CYS A 100 3.16 0.56 21.10
N GLY A 101 2.96 1.13 22.30
CA GLY A 101 1.64 1.35 22.88
C GLY A 101 0.77 2.29 22.04
N LEU A 102 1.34 3.42 21.59
CA LEU A 102 0.65 4.38 20.71
C LEU A 102 0.31 3.76 19.35
N GLY A 103 1.24 3.00 18.76
CA GLY A 103 0.97 2.26 17.54
C GLY A 103 -0.15 1.23 17.70
N ASN A 104 -0.24 0.58 18.87
CA ASN A 104 -1.31 -0.37 19.18
C ASN A 104 -2.65 0.36 19.41
N ARG A 105 -2.66 1.53 20.08
CA ARG A 105 -3.86 2.39 20.20
C ARG A 105 -4.42 2.77 18.83
N LYS A 106 -3.56 3.22 17.92
CA LYS A 106 -3.96 3.53 16.53
C LYS A 106 -4.59 2.31 15.85
N ASN A 107 -4.04 1.12 16.08
CA ASN A 107 -4.58 -0.10 15.50
C ASN A 107 -5.99 -0.44 16.01
N ASP A 108 -6.23 -0.24 17.30
CA ASP A 108 -7.54 -0.47 17.89
C ASP A 108 -8.58 0.52 17.34
N LEU A 109 -8.20 1.78 17.16
CA LEU A 109 -9.04 2.78 16.49
C LEU A 109 -9.38 2.36 15.06
N PHE A 110 -8.37 1.92 14.28
CA PHE A 110 -8.58 1.43 12.93
C PHE A 110 -9.55 0.24 12.88
N ASN A 111 -9.34 -0.76 13.73
CA ASN A 111 -10.18 -1.96 13.78
C ASN A 111 -11.61 -1.64 14.19
N THR A 112 -11.79 -0.68 15.11
CA THR A 112 -13.11 -0.20 15.54
C THR A 112 -13.88 0.43 14.36
N VAL A 113 -13.23 1.28 13.60
CA VAL A 113 -13.84 1.92 12.41
C VAL A 113 -14.13 0.88 11.33
N LEU A 114 -13.17 -0.01 11.04
CA LEU A 114 -13.37 -1.08 10.05
C LEU A 114 -14.53 -2.01 10.40
N ALA A 115 -14.65 -2.39 11.67
CA ALA A 115 -15.73 -3.28 12.13
C ALA A 115 -17.11 -2.60 12.08
N ARG A 116 -17.16 -1.30 12.35
CA ARG A 116 -18.41 -0.51 12.35
C ARG A 116 -18.90 -0.18 10.96
N ASP A 117 -18.01 0.30 10.10
CA ASP A 117 -18.37 0.92 8.81
C ASP A 117 -18.16 -0.04 7.63
N GLY A 118 -17.39 -1.12 7.81
CA GLY A 118 -16.95 -1.99 6.73
C GLY A 118 -16.01 -1.26 5.77
N ILE A 119 -15.75 -1.87 4.61
CA ILE A 119 -15.02 -1.23 3.52
C ILE A 119 -15.47 -1.80 2.18
N ARG A 120 -15.50 -0.95 1.16
CA ARG A 120 -15.72 -1.36 -0.22
C ARG A 120 -14.46 -1.05 -1.03
N PRO A 121 -14.06 -1.94 -1.95
CA PRO A 121 -12.96 -1.65 -2.84
C PRO A 121 -13.27 -0.43 -3.72
N TYR A 122 -12.25 0.21 -4.23
CA TYR A 122 -12.44 1.20 -5.31
C TYR A 122 -13.11 0.51 -6.50
N PRO A 123 -14.12 1.14 -7.13
CA PRO A 123 -14.83 0.52 -8.24
C PRO A 123 -13.92 0.12 -9.41
N GLY A 124 -12.96 1.00 -9.78
CA GLY A 124 -11.99 0.70 -10.84
C GLY A 124 -11.06 -0.45 -10.47
N SER A 125 -10.60 -0.51 -9.22
CA SER A 125 -9.77 -1.61 -8.74
C SER A 125 -10.51 -2.95 -8.79
N ARG A 126 -11.82 -2.96 -8.41
CA ARG A 126 -12.63 -4.18 -8.51
C ARG A 126 -12.74 -4.65 -9.95
N ARG A 127 -13.08 -3.74 -10.89
CA ARG A 127 -13.23 -4.10 -12.31
C ARG A 127 -11.91 -4.60 -12.91
N TRP A 128 -10.79 -3.97 -12.57
CA TRP A 128 -9.50 -4.44 -13.08
C TRP A 128 -9.09 -5.80 -12.51
N VAL A 129 -9.30 -6.03 -11.21
CA VAL A 129 -9.09 -7.36 -10.60
C VAL A 129 -9.96 -8.43 -11.25
N ASP A 130 -11.24 -8.14 -11.53
CA ASP A 130 -12.13 -9.05 -12.25
C ASP A 130 -11.59 -9.38 -13.65
N ARG A 131 -11.13 -8.36 -14.38
CA ARG A 131 -10.56 -8.53 -15.71
C ARG A 131 -9.27 -9.34 -15.72
N LEU A 132 -8.37 -9.09 -14.76
CA LEU A 132 -7.14 -9.87 -14.57
C LEU A 132 -7.45 -11.32 -14.23
N HIS A 133 -8.48 -11.56 -13.41
CA HIS A 133 -8.92 -12.91 -13.08
C HIS A 133 -9.44 -13.66 -14.31
N GLU A 134 -10.25 -13.00 -15.15
CA GLU A 134 -10.75 -13.54 -16.42
C GLU A 134 -9.62 -13.90 -17.40
N SER A 135 -8.52 -13.13 -17.42
CA SER A 135 -7.35 -13.40 -18.24
C SER A 135 -6.42 -14.47 -17.67
N GLY A 136 -6.68 -14.97 -16.45
CA GLY A 136 -5.84 -15.95 -15.77
C GLY A 136 -4.54 -15.39 -15.21
N MET A 137 -4.44 -14.05 -15.06
CA MET A 137 -3.29 -13.37 -14.50
C MET A 137 -3.10 -13.74 -13.02
N ALA A 138 -1.88 -14.09 -12.62
CA ALA A 138 -1.58 -14.34 -11.21
C ALA A 138 -1.62 -13.02 -10.42
N MET A 139 -2.21 -13.04 -9.21
CA MET A 139 -2.35 -11.83 -8.41
C MET A 139 -1.92 -12.05 -6.96
N ALA A 140 -1.21 -11.05 -6.40
CA ALA A 140 -0.84 -10.99 -5.00
C ALA A 140 -1.19 -9.65 -4.39
N VAL A 141 -1.41 -9.64 -3.06
CA VAL A 141 -1.43 -8.42 -2.26
C VAL A 141 -0.14 -8.32 -1.45
N VAL A 142 0.48 -7.14 -1.46
CA VAL A 142 1.72 -6.82 -0.74
C VAL A 142 1.51 -5.53 0.07
N SER A 143 1.20 -5.66 1.34
CA SER A 143 0.87 -4.54 2.23
C SER A 143 1.78 -4.50 3.46
N SER A 144 2.15 -3.30 3.90
CA SER A 144 2.85 -3.10 5.18
C SER A 144 1.93 -3.31 6.40
N SER A 145 0.61 -3.35 6.19
CA SER A 145 -0.37 -3.50 7.26
C SER A 145 -0.45 -4.94 7.78
N ARG A 146 -0.53 -5.10 9.10
CA ARG A 146 -0.84 -6.38 9.74
C ARG A 146 -2.33 -6.73 9.64
N ASN A 147 -3.15 -5.77 9.27
CA ASN A 147 -4.60 -5.93 9.16
C ASN A 147 -5.05 -6.28 7.74
N ALA A 148 -4.12 -6.48 6.80
CA ALA A 148 -4.44 -6.67 5.38
C ALA A 148 -5.44 -7.81 5.15
N ALA A 149 -5.28 -8.95 5.83
CA ALA A 149 -6.23 -10.07 5.74
C ALA A 149 -7.65 -9.69 6.20
N ALA A 150 -7.77 -8.90 7.29
CA ALA A 150 -9.07 -8.43 7.79
C ALA A 150 -9.71 -7.42 6.83
N VAL A 151 -8.92 -6.55 6.23
CA VAL A 151 -9.38 -5.59 5.21
C VAL A 151 -9.86 -6.31 3.96
N LEU A 152 -9.10 -7.26 3.40
CA LEU A 152 -9.51 -8.07 2.25
C LEU A 152 -10.81 -8.82 2.54
N LYS A 153 -10.95 -9.39 3.73
CA LYS A 153 -12.18 -10.06 4.15
C LYS A 153 -13.37 -9.09 4.19
N ALA A 154 -13.19 -7.93 4.79
CA ALA A 154 -14.24 -6.89 4.88
C ALA A 154 -14.61 -6.34 3.50
N ALA A 155 -13.66 -6.28 2.57
CA ALA A 155 -13.85 -5.86 1.18
C ALA A 155 -14.45 -6.95 0.28
N GLY A 156 -14.55 -8.21 0.75
CA GLY A 156 -15.02 -9.34 -0.05
C GLY A 156 -14.05 -9.76 -1.15
N MET A 157 -12.73 -9.56 -0.95
CA MET A 157 -11.69 -9.79 -1.97
C MET A 157 -10.71 -10.92 -1.61
N VAL A 158 -10.98 -11.73 -0.60
CA VAL A 158 -10.03 -12.77 -0.15
C VAL A 158 -9.74 -13.80 -1.25
N GLU A 159 -10.76 -14.22 -1.98
CA GLU A 159 -10.66 -15.27 -2.99
C GLU A 159 -10.01 -14.78 -4.31
N ASP A 160 -9.82 -13.47 -4.47
CA ASP A 160 -9.21 -12.91 -5.68
C ASP A 160 -7.67 -13.10 -5.71
N PHE A 161 -7.06 -13.29 -4.53
CA PHE A 161 -5.61 -13.29 -4.39
C PHE A 161 -5.10 -14.61 -3.82
N SER A 162 -4.23 -15.30 -4.56
CA SER A 162 -3.60 -16.53 -4.10
C SER A 162 -2.46 -16.30 -3.10
N VAL A 163 -1.90 -15.10 -3.08
CA VAL A 163 -0.75 -14.71 -2.24
C VAL A 163 -1.05 -13.41 -1.49
N LEU A 164 -0.76 -13.44 -0.18
CA LEU A 164 -0.75 -12.25 0.69
C LEU A 164 0.60 -12.15 1.40
N VAL A 165 1.32 -11.05 1.16
CA VAL A 165 2.50 -10.63 1.91
C VAL A 165 2.11 -9.42 2.75
N ASP A 166 1.73 -9.65 3.99
CA ASP A 166 1.31 -8.62 4.93
C ASP A 166 2.40 -8.31 5.97
N GLY A 167 2.14 -7.36 6.85
CA GLY A 167 3.04 -6.99 7.93
C GLY A 167 3.33 -8.14 8.91
N ASN A 168 2.46 -9.15 9.03
CA ASN A 168 2.70 -10.31 9.89
C ASN A 168 3.69 -11.26 9.22
N ARG A 169 3.51 -11.57 7.94
CA ARG A 169 4.45 -12.38 7.14
C ARG A 169 5.81 -11.70 7.07
N SER A 170 5.84 -10.40 6.77
CA SER A 170 7.09 -9.62 6.69
C SER A 170 7.89 -9.72 8.00
N LYS A 171 7.21 -9.61 9.15
CA LYS A 171 7.85 -9.78 10.46
C LYS A 171 8.36 -11.21 10.68
N ALA A 172 7.54 -12.21 10.38
CA ALA A 172 7.88 -13.62 10.57
C ALA A 172 9.08 -14.05 9.72
N GLU A 173 9.14 -13.59 8.48
CA GLU A 173 10.21 -13.89 7.51
C GLU A 173 11.37 -12.88 7.58
N ARG A 174 11.30 -11.85 8.45
CA ARG A 174 12.30 -10.78 8.64
C ARG A 174 12.58 -10.00 7.35
N LEU A 175 11.55 -9.75 6.56
CA LEU A 175 11.67 -8.97 5.33
C LEU A 175 11.79 -7.49 5.67
N PRO A 176 12.75 -6.76 5.10
CA PRO A 176 12.76 -5.31 5.12
C PRO A 176 11.47 -4.74 4.53
N GLY A 177 10.91 -3.72 5.16
CA GLY A 177 9.71 -3.05 4.66
C GLY A 177 10.01 -2.04 3.55
N LYS A 178 8.97 -1.60 2.83
CA LYS A 178 9.05 -0.50 1.85
C LYS A 178 9.79 0.70 2.45
N PRO A 179 10.78 1.30 1.78
CA PRO A 179 11.06 1.24 0.35
C PRO A 179 12.02 0.12 -0.10
N ALA A 180 12.37 -0.85 0.76
CA ALA A 180 13.10 -2.03 0.32
C ALA A 180 12.20 -2.92 -0.56
N PRO A 181 12.75 -3.58 -1.61
CA PRO A 181 11.95 -4.36 -2.56
C PRO A 181 11.50 -5.73 -2.04
N ASP A 182 12.01 -6.14 -0.88
CA ASP A 182 11.97 -7.52 -0.38
C ASP A 182 10.55 -8.08 -0.27
N THR A 183 9.58 -7.26 0.17
CA THR A 183 8.18 -7.70 0.29
C THR A 183 7.54 -7.97 -1.06
N TYR A 184 7.82 -7.15 -2.07
CA TYR A 184 7.35 -7.37 -3.45
C TYR A 184 8.06 -8.54 -4.11
N LEU A 185 9.37 -8.64 -3.97
CA LEU A 185 10.14 -9.80 -4.46
C LEU A 185 9.62 -11.10 -3.86
N ARG A 186 9.28 -11.09 -2.56
CA ARG A 186 8.67 -12.25 -1.90
C ARG A 186 7.29 -12.59 -2.48
N GLY A 187 6.49 -11.59 -2.82
CA GLY A 187 5.21 -11.78 -3.51
C GLY A 187 5.37 -12.46 -4.87
N ALA A 188 6.29 -11.98 -5.68
CA ALA A 188 6.62 -12.56 -6.98
C ALA A 188 7.14 -14.01 -6.85
N GLU A 189 8.04 -14.27 -5.90
CA GLU A 189 8.55 -15.61 -5.60
C GLU A 189 7.44 -16.58 -5.23
N LEU A 190 6.50 -16.16 -4.37
CA LEU A 190 5.36 -16.99 -3.95
C LEU A 190 4.37 -17.28 -5.09
N LEU A 191 4.25 -16.37 -6.06
CA LEU A 191 3.49 -16.58 -7.29
C LEU A 191 4.26 -17.46 -8.29
N GLY A 192 5.57 -17.65 -8.12
CA GLY A 192 6.42 -18.37 -9.06
C GLY A 192 6.66 -17.62 -10.37
N VAL A 193 6.57 -16.27 -10.36
CA VAL A 193 6.73 -15.42 -11.54
C VAL A 193 7.96 -14.53 -11.35
N PRO A 194 8.89 -14.47 -12.33
CA PRO A 194 10.03 -13.57 -12.28
C PRO A 194 9.61 -12.09 -12.16
N ALA A 195 10.36 -11.29 -11.40
CA ALA A 195 10.02 -9.89 -11.14
C ALA A 195 9.83 -9.07 -12.44
N GLU A 196 10.67 -9.31 -13.44
CA GLU A 196 10.60 -8.65 -14.76
C GLU A 196 9.33 -8.97 -15.56
N GLN A 197 8.57 -9.98 -15.15
CA GLN A 197 7.26 -10.35 -15.71
C GLN A 197 6.10 -9.95 -14.80
N CYS A 198 6.37 -9.17 -13.77
CA CYS A 198 5.36 -8.70 -12.83
C CYS A 198 5.15 -7.19 -12.95
N VAL A 199 3.92 -6.78 -12.69
CA VAL A 199 3.53 -5.37 -12.47
C VAL A 199 3.38 -5.13 -10.97
N VAL A 200 3.98 -4.06 -10.45
CA VAL A 200 3.72 -3.55 -9.09
C VAL A 200 2.75 -2.39 -9.19
N VAL A 201 1.72 -2.36 -8.34
CA VAL A 201 0.69 -1.31 -8.29
C VAL A 201 0.71 -0.64 -6.93
N GLU A 202 0.92 0.68 -6.90
CA GLU A 202 1.18 1.44 -5.68
C GLU A 202 0.66 2.87 -5.74
N ASP A 203 0.27 3.43 -4.58
CA ASP A 203 -0.13 4.84 -4.47
C ASP A 203 0.84 5.69 -3.61
N ALA A 204 1.75 5.03 -2.87
CA ALA A 204 2.70 5.68 -1.97
C ALA A 204 4.13 5.72 -2.55
N VAL A 205 4.85 6.83 -2.31
CA VAL A 205 6.25 7.02 -2.74
C VAL A 205 7.17 5.90 -2.26
N SER A 206 6.99 5.44 -1.01
CA SER A 206 7.81 4.37 -0.45
C SER A 206 7.61 3.03 -1.17
N GLY A 207 6.38 2.71 -1.55
CA GLY A 207 6.07 1.50 -2.27
C GLY A 207 6.47 1.54 -3.75
N VAL A 208 6.29 2.69 -4.41
CA VAL A 208 6.81 2.89 -5.77
C VAL A 208 8.33 2.70 -5.81
N ARG A 209 9.06 3.26 -4.82
CA ARG A 209 10.50 3.03 -4.70
C ARG A 209 10.86 1.56 -4.50
N ALA A 210 10.06 0.83 -3.71
CA ALA A 210 10.25 -0.61 -3.52
C ALA A 210 10.07 -1.38 -4.83
N GLY A 211 9.04 -1.07 -5.61
CA GLY A 211 8.83 -1.63 -6.94
C GLY A 211 10.00 -1.32 -7.89
N ALA A 212 10.40 -0.05 -7.97
CA ALA A 212 11.52 0.37 -8.83
C ALA A 212 12.84 -0.31 -8.44
N ALA A 213 13.12 -0.46 -7.15
CA ALA A 213 14.33 -1.13 -6.67
C ALA A 213 14.34 -2.65 -6.90
N GLY A 214 13.18 -3.27 -7.09
CA GLY A 214 13.04 -4.72 -7.24
C GLY A 214 13.25 -5.24 -8.66
N GLY A 215 13.43 -4.39 -9.66
CA GLY A 215 13.61 -4.79 -11.06
C GLY A 215 12.32 -5.38 -11.66
N PHE A 216 11.17 -4.93 -11.21
CA PHE A 216 9.88 -5.33 -11.76
C PHE A 216 9.69 -4.83 -13.19
N GLY A 217 8.93 -5.58 -13.97
CA GLY A 217 8.72 -5.27 -15.39
C GLY A 217 7.93 -3.98 -15.62
N MET A 218 7.09 -3.57 -14.66
CA MET A 218 6.42 -2.27 -14.62
C MET A 218 6.07 -1.89 -13.18
N VAL A 219 6.21 -0.61 -12.87
CA VAL A 219 5.68 0.01 -11.64
C VAL A 219 4.59 1.00 -12.02
N LEU A 220 3.35 0.65 -11.71
CA LEU A 220 2.15 1.46 -11.95
C LEU A 220 1.82 2.26 -10.69
N GLY A 221 1.94 3.57 -10.77
CA GLY A 221 1.53 4.49 -9.71
C GLY A 221 0.04 4.81 -9.81
N VAL A 222 -0.69 4.81 -8.70
CA VAL A 222 -2.09 5.28 -8.61
C VAL A 222 -2.10 6.59 -7.84
N ASN A 223 -2.50 7.68 -8.47
CA ASN A 223 -2.48 9.00 -7.84
C ASN A 223 -3.70 9.21 -6.93
N ARG A 224 -3.55 8.91 -5.65
CA ARG A 224 -4.58 9.13 -4.62
C ARG A 224 -4.37 10.41 -3.79
N GLY A 225 -3.62 11.39 -4.33
CA GLY A 225 -3.40 12.68 -3.68
C GLY A 225 -1.94 13.03 -3.40
N VAL A 226 -1.03 12.07 -3.53
CA VAL A 226 0.42 12.29 -3.36
C VAL A 226 1.01 13.14 -4.50
N GLY A 227 0.37 13.13 -5.66
CA GLY A 227 0.78 13.84 -6.86
C GLY A 227 1.53 12.95 -7.86
N ALA A 228 1.09 12.98 -9.13
CA ALA A 228 1.63 12.13 -10.19
C ALA A 228 3.15 12.31 -10.40
N ASP A 229 3.63 13.55 -10.31
CA ASP A 229 5.07 13.83 -10.51
C ASP A 229 5.92 13.20 -9.42
N ARG A 230 5.48 13.22 -8.17
CA ARG A 230 6.18 12.57 -7.05
C ARG A 230 6.24 11.05 -7.22
N LEU A 231 5.20 10.43 -7.76
CA LEU A 231 5.21 8.99 -8.06
C LEU A 231 6.18 8.69 -9.22
N ARG A 232 6.21 9.51 -10.27
CA ARG A 232 7.19 9.38 -11.37
C ARG A 232 8.62 9.55 -10.88
N GLU A 233 8.89 10.57 -10.07
CA GLU A 233 10.20 10.80 -9.44
C GLU A 233 10.63 9.65 -8.52
N ALA A 234 9.68 8.95 -7.92
CA ALA A 234 9.94 7.77 -7.10
C ALA A 234 10.26 6.51 -7.94
N GLY A 235 10.00 6.54 -9.25
CA GLY A 235 10.30 5.44 -10.17
C GLY A 235 9.07 4.72 -10.75
N ALA A 236 7.87 5.34 -10.70
CA ALA A 236 6.73 4.81 -11.42
C ALA A 236 6.93 4.96 -12.93
N ASP A 237 6.83 3.85 -13.68
CA ASP A 237 6.90 3.84 -15.14
C ASP A 237 5.67 4.49 -15.76
N ARG A 238 4.54 4.34 -15.08
CA ARG A 238 3.26 4.91 -15.45
C ARG A 238 2.50 5.37 -14.20
N VAL A 239 1.69 6.42 -14.34
CA VAL A 239 0.81 6.90 -13.28
C VAL A 239 -0.58 7.09 -13.86
N VAL A 240 -1.59 6.57 -13.16
CA VAL A 240 -3.03 6.70 -13.45
C VAL A 240 -3.73 7.35 -12.26
N ASP A 241 -4.87 7.97 -12.51
CA ASP A 241 -5.72 8.50 -11.44
C ASP A 241 -6.71 7.44 -10.92
N ASP A 242 -7.10 6.49 -11.77
CA ASP A 242 -7.89 5.33 -11.38
C ASP A 242 -7.52 4.08 -12.20
N LEU A 243 -7.68 2.89 -11.60
CA LEU A 243 -7.37 1.62 -12.27
C LEU A 243 -8.37 1.25 -13.38
N ASP A 244 -9.46 1.99 -13.53
CA ASP A 244 -10.32 1.86 -14.72
C ASP A 244 -9.58 2.14 -16.03
N GLU A 245 -8.59 3.01 -16.01
CA GLU A 245 -7.76 3.28 -17.20
C GLU A 245 -7.03 2.02 -17.68
N MET A 246 -6.72 1.09 -16.75
CA MET A 246 -6.08 -0.18 -17.10
C MET A 246 -7.06 -1.20 -17.66
N VAL A 247 -8.36 -1.11 -17.31
CA VAL A 247 -9.41 -1.99 -17.86
C VAL A 247 -9.61 -1.70 -19.35
N GLU A 248 -9.60 -0.42 -19.73
CA GLU A 248 -9.79 0.01 -21.12
C GLU A 248 -8.66 -0.50 -22.03
N GLU A 249 -7.47 -0.70 -21.52
CA GLU A 249 -6.31 -1.18 -22.29
C GLU A 249 -6.25 -2.70 -22.48
N MET A 250 -7.00 -3.45 -21.68
CA MET A 250 -7.14 -4.89 -21.81
C MET A 250 -8.36 -5.30 -22.66
N ALA A 251 -9.11 -4.33 -23.17
CA ALA A 251 -10.30 -4.51 -24.01
C ALA A 251 -9.90 -4.56 -25.49
#